data_3cb6f095fdbc35664f03fd509fc82585
#
_entry.id   3cb6f095fdbc35664f03fd509fc82585
#
_cell.length_a   1.000
_cell.length_b   1.000
_cell.length_c   1.000
_cell.angle_alpha   90.00
_cell.angle_beta   90.00
_cell.angle_gamma   90.00
#
_symmetry.space_group_name_H-M   'P 1'
#
loop_
_entity.id
_entity.type
_entity.pdbx_description
1 polymer ?
#
loop_
_entity_poly.entity_id
_entity_poly.type
_entity_poly.pdbx_seq_one_letter_code
_entity_poly.pdbx_strand_id
1 'polypeptide(L)'
;FLKNEYLIKSRDSIGIGDVPGGKDYYEYLAKYFTTTELTPDEIHQIGLDEIERIRSEMDEIIKQVNWDGDFNSFLNYLRTSPRFYYDNSEDLFNAYLIMSKTIDPLLTKIFKVFPRAPYGVIPIPDESAPFTTTAYYNSPSPGRPGYFYANLYKPESRPKYEIPVLTVHEAVPGHHFQISIAQELENVPSFRKYQGITAFVEGWGLYSEELGEFMGIYDDPYDKFGQLTYDMWRAIRLVVDTGMHYKGWSREEAVNLFIENSAKSILDINNEVDRYIAWPGQAL
;
A
#
# COMPACT_ATOMS: atom_id res chain seq x y z
N PHE A 1 -25.60 -22.63 -11.39
CA PHE A 1 -24.32 -23.34 -11.38
C PHE A 1 -23.48 -22.93 -10.16
N LEU A 2 -23.05 -21.66 -10.00
CA LEU A 2 -22.14 -21.23 -8.93
C LEU A 2 -22.59 -21.65 -7.53
N LYS A 3 -23.83 -21.32 -7.13
CA LYS A 3 -24.35 -21.64 -5.78
C LYS A 3 -24.59 -23.13 -5.54
N ASN A 4 -25.11 -23.83 -6.55
CA ASN A 4 -25.69 -25.17 -6.36
C ASN A 4 -24.75 -26.32 -6.75
N GLU A 5 -23.66 -26.03 -7.45
CA GLU A 5 -22.71 -27.02 -7.92
C GLU A 5 -21.27 -26.69 -7.60
N TYR A 6 -20.81 -25.45 -7.93
CA TYR A 6 -19.42 -25.07 -7.78
C TYR A 6 -19.05 -24.86 -6.31
N LEU A 7 -19.80 -24.03 -5.58
CA LEU A 7 -19.51 -23.72 -4.16
C LEU A 7 -19.53 -24.96 -3.27
N ILE A 8 -20.47 -25.91 -3.55
CA ILE A 8 -20.57 -27.16 -2.77
C ILE A 8 -19.33 -28.03 -2.93
N LYS A 9 -18.61 -27.92 -4.05
CA LYS A 9 -17.42 -28.70 -4.38
C LYS A 9 -16.12 -27.91 -4.22
N SER A 10 -16.21 -26.63 -3.89
CA SER A 10 -15.02 -25.83 -3.62
C SER A 10 -14.38 -26.27 -2.31
N ARG A 11 -13.07 -26.11 -2.24
CA ARG A 11 -12.31 -26.34 -1.00
C ARG A 11 -12.66 -25.27 0.04
N ASP A 12 -12.54 -25.61 1.32
CA ASP A 12 -12.72 -24.69 2.43
C ASP A 12 -11.44 -23.89 2.74
N SER A 13 -10.27 -24.44 2.37
CA SER A 13 -8.99 -23.79 2.59
C SER A 13 -8.74 -22.65 1.56
N ILE A 14 -8.08 -21.59 2.00
CA ILE A 14 -7.84 -20.39 1.20
C ILE A 14 -6.47 -20.39 0.50
N GLY A 15 -5.48 -21.11 1.03
CA GLY A 15 -4.11 -21.11 0.54
C GLY A 15 -3.96 -21.82 -0.80
N ILE A 16 -3.13 -21.29 -1.71
CA ILE A 16 -2.75 -21.99 -2.94
C ILE A 16 -1.94 -23.26 -2.64
N GLY A 17 -1.20 -23.26 -1.51
CA GLY A 17 -0.41 -24.40 -1.06
C GLY A 17 -1.23 -25.69 -0.80
N ASP A 18 -2.54 -25.57 -0.64
CA ASP A 18 -3.43 -26.71 -0.38
C ASP A 18 -3.92 -27.44 -1.64
N VAL A 19 -3.57 -26.93 -2.83
CA VAL A 19 -3.82 -27.67 -4.07
C VAL A 19 -2.61 -28.52 -4.47
N PRO A 20 -2.80 -29.61 -5.24
CA PRO A 20 -1.68 -30.41 -5.73
C PRO A 20 -0.64 -29.56 -6.47
N GLY A 21 0.62 -29.61 -6.03
CA GLY A 21 1.72 -28.78 -6.57
C GLY A 21 1.65 -27.30 -6.18
N GLY A 22 0.73 -26.91 -5.29
CA GLY A 22 0.48 -25.52 -4.93
C GLY A 22 1.65 -24.86 -4.19
N LYS A 23 2.37 -25.59 -3.34
CA LYS A 23 3.56 -25.06 -2.66
C LYS A 23 4.69 -24.73 -3.63
N ASP A 24 5.00 -25.63 -4.56
CA ASP A 24 6.03 -25.40 -5.59
C ASP A 24 5.63 -24.21 -6.48
N TYR A 25 4.32 -24.10 -6.80
CA TYR A 25 3.80 -22.96 -7.54
C TYR A 25 3.89 -21.66 -6.75
N TYR A 26 3.64 -21.68 -5.45
CA TYR A 26 3.80 -20.49 -4.61
C TYR A 26 5.27 -20.04 -4.49
N GLU A 27 6.22 -20.98 -4.35
CA GLU A 27 7.66 -20.68 -4.39
C GLU A 27 8.07 -20.03 -5.73
N TYR A 28 7.52 -20.51 -6.85
CA TYR A 28 7.70 -19.87 -8.15
C TYR A 28 7.12 -18.43 -8.16
N LEU A 29 5.92 -18.23 -7.62
CA LEU A 29 5.30 -16.89 -7.54
C LEU A 29 6.11 -15.95 -6.64
N ALA A 30 6.62 -16.42 -5.51
CA ALA A 30 7.49 -15.64 -4.64
C ALA A 30 8.70 -15.12 -5.40
N LYS A 31 9.42 -15.99 -6.13
CA LYS A 31 10.55 -15.57 -7.00
C LYS A 31 10.12 -14.64 -8.11
N TYR A 32 8.98 -14.89 -8.73
CA TYR A 32 8.47 -14.08 -9.84
C TYR A 32 8.16 -12.64 -9.40
N PHE A 33 7.47 -12.45 -8.26
CA PHE A 33 7.08 -11.13 -7.80
C PHE A 33 8.21 -10.37 -7.10
N THR A 34 9.02 -11.06 -6.29
CA THR A 34 10.12 -10.42 -5.55
C THR A 34 11.39 -10.26 -6.38
N THR A 35 11.55 -11.03 -7.47
CA THR A 35 12.79 -11.12 -8.26
C THR A 35 14.02 -11.56 -7.45
N THR A 36 13.81 -12.26 -6.34
CA THR A 36 14.87 -12.77 -5.45
C THR A 36 14.86 -14.30 -5.42
N GLU A 37 15.90 -14.90 -4.82
CA GLU A 37 15.98 -16.34 -4.57
C GLU A 37 15.53 -16.70 -3.15
N LEU A 38 14.91 -15.77 -2.41
CA LEU A 38 14.42 -16.00 -1.07
C LEU A 38 13.29 -17.02 -1.06
N THR A 39 13.33 -17.89 -0.07
CA THR A 39 12.26 -18.85 0.20
C THR A 39 11.06 -18.16 0.88
N PRO A 40 9.86 -18.74 0.81
CA PRO A 40 8.71 -18.22 1.57
C PRO A 40 8.95 -18.11 3.08
N ASP A 41 9.75 -19.00 3.66
CA ASP A 41 10.11 -18.94 5.08
C ASP A 41 11.03 -17.75 5.40
N GLU A 42 12.01 -17.47 4.54
CA GLU A 42 12.89 -16.30 4.70
C GLU A 42 12.11 -15.00 4.51
N ILE A 43 11.22 -14.93 3.52
CA ILE A 43 10.35 -13.76 3.30
C ILE A 43 9.44 -13.53 4.52
N HIS A 44 8.84 -14.59 5.05
CA HIS A 44 8.01 -14.53 6.26
C HIS A 44 8.79 -13.96 7.45
N GLN A 45 10.02 -14.44 7.66
CA GLN A 45 10.87 -13.98 8.76
C GLN A 45 11.27 -12.51 8.58
N ILE A 46 11.64 -12.08 7.37
CA ILE A 46 11.89 -10.66 7.06
C ILE A 46 10.67 -9.81 7.45
N GLY A 47 9.47 -10.26 7.09
CA GLY A 47 8.26 -9.55 7.46
C GLY A 47 8.07 -9.41 8.98
N LEU A 48 8.35 -10.47 9.75
CA LEU A 48 8.28 -10.43 11.22
C LEU A 48 9.31 -9.47 11.82
N ASP A 49 10.54 -9.51 11.35
CA ASP A 49 11.63 -8.65 11.82
C ASP A 49 11.32 -7.17 11.51
N GLU A 50 10.76 -6.88 10.33
CA GLU A 50 10.33 -5.53 9.96
C GLU A 50 9.14 -5.05 10.79
N ILE A 51 8.16 -5.90 11.10
CA ILE A 51 7.06 -5.55 12.00
C ILE A 51 7.61 -5.10 13.36
N GLU A 52 8.59 -5.81 13.91
CA GLU A 52 9.21 -5.46 15.20
C GLU A 52 9.96 -4.11 15.11
N ARG A 53 10.74 -3.91 14.05
CA ARG A 53 11.46 -2.66 13.80
C ARG A 53 10.50 -1.47 13.72
N ILE A 54 9.51 -1.55 12.84
CA ILE A 54 8.55 -0.45 12.61
C ILE A 54 7.72 -0.19 13.87
N ARG A 55 7.35 -1.24 14.60
CA ARG A 55 6.65 -1.10 15.87
C ARG A 55 7.43 -0.28 16.87
N SER A 56 8.76 -0.50 16.95
CA SER A 56 9.63 0.30 17.81
C SER A 56 9.64 1.79 17.42
N GLU A 57 9.64 2.10 16.12
CA GLU A 57 9.56 3.48 15.64
C GLU A 57 8.18 4.11 15.91
N MET A 58 7.10 3.36 15.75
CA MET A 58 5.76 3.80 16.11
C MET A 58 5.64 4.13 17.61
N ASP A 59 6.25 3.32 18.48
CA ASP A 59 6.27 3.56 19.92
C ASP A 59 7.02 4.86 20.28
N GLU A 60 8.04 5.27 19.52
CA GLU A 60 8.69 6.56 19.72
C GLU A 60 7.75 7.74 19.35
N ILE A 61 6.97 7.61 18.27
CA ILE A 61 5.95 8.63 17.93
C ILE A 61 4.87 8.73 19.03
N ILE A 62 4.43 7.60 19.58
CA ILE A 62 3.45 7.55 20.66
C ILE A 62 3.97 8.32 21.89
N LYS A 63 5.24 8.14 22.24
CA LYS A 63 5.90 8.91 23.31
C LYS A 63 5.98 10.41 22.96
N GLN A 64 6.33 10.74 21.74
CA GLN A 64 6.45 12.12 21.25
C GLN A 64 5.12 12.88 21.36
N VAL A 65 4.00 12.24 21.06
CA VAL A 65 2.67 12.86 21.19
C VAL A 65 2.13 12.85 22.63
N ASN A 66 2.91 12.34 23.61
CA ASN A 66 2.55 12.21 25.01
C ASN A 66 1.23 11.44 25.24
N TRP A 67 1.04 10.33 24.51
CA TRP A 67 -0.13 9.48 24.68
C TRP A 67 -0.07 8.74 26.02
N ASP A 68 -1.14 8.88 26.84
CA ASP A 68 -1.27 8.21 28.12
C ASP A 68 -2.07 6.90 27.95
N GLY A 69 -1.45 5.90 27.35
CA GLY A 69 -2.07 4.60 27.08
C GLY A 69 -1.10 3.66 26.38
N ASP A 70 -1.56 2.43 26.14
CA ASP A 70 -0.81 1.44 25.39
C ASP A 70 -0.97 1.64 23.86
N PHE A 71 -0.21 0.88 23.09
CA PHE A 71 -0.23 0.90 21.65
C PHE A 71 -1.64 0.62 21.07
N ASN A 72 -2.33 -0.37 21.58
CA ASN A 72 -3.66 -0.74 21.08
C ASN A 72 -4.68 0.37 21.32
N SER A 73 -4.62 1.04 22.47
CA SER A 73 -5.46 2.20 22.76
C SER A 73 -5.14 3.38 21.84
N PHE A 74 -3.87 3.55 21.46
CA PHE A 74 -3.46 4.57 20.47
C PHE A 74 -3.98 4.24 19.06
N LEU A 75 -3.84 3.00 18.60
CA LEU A 75 -4.44 2.57 17.34
C LEU A 75 -5.95 2.79 17.31
N ASN A 76 -6.63 2.46 18.42
CA ASN A 76 -8.08 2.70 18.52
C ASN A 76 -8.42 4.20 18.49
N TYR A 77 -7.64 5.04 19.14
CA TYR A 77 -7.78 6.49 19.07
C TYR A 77 -7.64 7.01 17.63
N LEU A 78 -6.64 6.54 16.91
CA LEU A 78 -6.44 6.91 15.51
C LEU A 78 -7.61 6.47 14.62
N ARG A 79 -8.16 5.27 14.84
CA ARG A 79 -9.29 4.75 14.06
C ARG A 79 -10.61 5.45 14.34
N THR A 80 -10.82 5.99 15.54
CA THR A 80 -12.15 6.41 16.00
C THR A 80 -12.30 7.90 16.26
N SER A 81 -11.19 8.64 16.40
CA SER A 81 -11.27 10.07 16.68
C SER A 81 -11.64 10.87 15.44
N PRO A 82 -12.73 11.66 15.48
CA PRO A 82 -13.16 12.49 14.35
C PRO A 82 -12.09 13.51 13.90
N ARG A 83 -11.14 13.85 14.76
CA ARG A 83 -10.00 14.73 14.43
C ARG A 83 -9.30 14.32 13.15
N PHE A 84 -9.16 13.01 12.91
CA PHE A 84 -8.37 12.45 11.83
C PHE A 84 -9.13 12.22 10.53
N TYR A 85 -10.40 12.59 10.46
CA TYR A 85 -11.23 12.31 9.29
C TYR A 85 -11.88 13.58 8.76
N TYR A 86 -12.29 13.54 7.50
CA TYR A 86 -13.14 14.53 6.90
C TYR A 86 -14.61 14.10 6.96
N ASP A 87 -15.50 15.06 7.10
CA ASP A 87 -16.95 14.80 7.16
C ASP A 87 -17.57 14.54 5.78
N ASN A 88 -16.84 14.87 4.72
CA ASN A 88 -17.34 14.73 3.35
C ASN A 88 -16.21 14.43 2.35
N SER A 89 -16.60 13.91 1.19
CA SER A 89 -15.70 13.50 0.12
C SER A 89 -15.01 14.69 -0.58
N GLU A 90 -15.63 15.85 -0.60
CA GLU A 90 -15.09 17.05 -1.26
C GLU A 90 -13.86 17.56 -0.51
N ASP A 91 -13.94 17.67 0.81
CA ASP A 91 -12.80 18.10 1.64
C ASP A 91 -11.66 17.07 1.60
N LEU A 92 -11.98 15.78 1.61
CA LEU A 92 -10.98 14.72 1.42
C LEU A 92 -10.29 14.86 0.06
N PHE A 93 -11.04 15.07 -1.01
CA PHE A 93 -10.49 15.24 -2.35
C PHE A 93 -9.60 16.49 -2.44
N ASN A 94 -10.06 17.61 -1.89
CA ASN A 94 -9.30 18.85 -1.85
C ASN A 94 -7.97 18.67 -1.08
N ALA A 95 -7.95 17.87 -0.01
CA ALA A 95 -6.73 17.58 0.72
C ALA A 95 -5.69 16.83 -0.15
N TYR A 96 -6.08 15.85 -0.96
CA TYR A 96 -5.19 15.20 -1.92
C TYR A 96 -4.65 16.18 -2.99
N LEU A 97 -5.51 17.07 -3.52
CA LEU A 97 -5.10 18.09 -4.48
C LEU A 97 -4.08 19.07 -3.85
N ILE A 98 -4.35 19.54 -2.65
CA ILE A 98 -3.46 20.44 -1.92
C ILE A 98 -2.12 19.77 -1.64
N MET A 99 -2.14 18.54 -1.13
CA MET A 99 -0.92 17.79 -0.84
C MET A 99 -0.08 17.56 -2.10
N SER A 100 -0.70 17.19 -3.22
CA SER A 100 -0.01 17.05 -4.51
C SER A 100 0.72 18.33 -4.90
N LYS A 101 0.07 19.49 -4.74
CA LYS A 101 0.68 20.79 -5.05
C LYS A 101 1.71 21.27 -4.02
N THR A 102 1.59 20.81 -2.79
CA THR A 102 2.58 21.06 -1.74
C THR A 102 3.88 20.30 -2.02
N ILE A 103 3.80 19.07 -2.51
CA ILE A 103 4.96 18.23 -2.80
C ILE A 103 5.71 18.69 -4.06
N ASP A 104 5.02 19.12 -5.11
CA ASP A 104 5.62 19.47 -6.41
C ASP A 104 6.90 20.33 -6.30
N PRO A 105 6.92 21.47 -5.60
CA PRO A 105 8.12 22.30 -5.49
C PRO A 105 9.22 21.66 -4.63
N LEU A 106 8.88 20.77 -3.70
CA LEU A 106 9.83 20.14 -2.80
C LEU A 106 10.72 19.09 -3.50
N LEU A 107 10.26 18.55 -4.64
CA LEU A 107 11.03 17.60 -5.44
C LEU A 107 12.40 18.16 -5.88
N THR A 108 12.52 19.47 -6.03
CA THR A 108 13.79 20.14 -6.39
C THR A 108 14.87 19.96 -5.34
N LYS A 109 14.53 19.62 -4.09
CA LYS A 109 15.49 19.31 -3.03
C LYS A 109 16.24 17.99 -3.30
N ILE A 110 15.62 17.06 -4.05
CA ILE A 110 16.10 15.69 -4.19
C ILE A 110 16.47 15.38 -5.65
N PHE A 111 15.70 15.86 -6.62
CA PHE A 111 15.84 15.50 -8.03
C PHE A 111 16.29 16.65 -8.90
N LYS A 112 17.09 16.33 -9.93
CA LYS A 112 17.54 17.26 -10.96
C LYS A 112 16.82 17.07 -12.31
N VAL A 113 16.21 15.92 -12.50
CA VAL A 113 15.47 15.53 -13.72
C VAL A 113 14.03 15.27 -13.34
N PHE A 114 13.10 15.81 -14.12
CA PHE A 114 11.67 15.72 -13.88
C PHE A 114 10.97 15.11 -15.09
N PRO A 115 9.89 14.33 -14.91
CA PRO A 115 9.10 13.86 -16.03
C PRO A 115 8.43 15.04 -16.75
N ARG A 116 8.32 14.93 -18.08
CA ARG A 116 7.57 15.89 -18.90
C ARG A 116 6.06 15.63 -18.87
N ALA A 117 5.69 14.37 -18.67
CA ALA A 117 4.28 14.00 -18.55
C ALA A 117 3.68 14.61 -17.26
N PRO A 118 2.56 15.34 -17.36
CA PRO A 118 1.83 15.80 -16.18
C PRO A 118 1.02 14.66 -15.55
N TYR A 119 0.56 14.89 -14.32
CA TYR A 119 -0.43 14.04 -13.68
C TYR A 119 -1.61 14.86 -13.13
N GLY A 120 -2.71 14.16 -12.86
CA GLY A 120 -3.85 14.70 -12.15
C GLY A 120 -4.30 13.76 -11.03
N VAL A 121 -5.04 14.30 -10.08
CA VAL A 121 -5.74 13.51 -9.05
C VAL A 121 -7.21 13.46 -9.43
N ILE A 122 -7.81 12.29 -9.45
CA ILE A 122 -9.23 12.10 -9.76
C ILE A 122 -9.85 11.04 -8.81
N PRO A 123 -11.14 11.10 -8.54
CA PRO A 123 -11.80 10.11 -7.71
C PRO A 123 -11.87 8.74 -8.41
N ILE A 124 -11.81 7.67 -7.62
CA ILE A 124 -12.20 6.33 -8.08
C ILE A 124 -13.70 6.35 -8.41
N PRO A 125 -14.15 5.74 -9.52
CA PRO A 125 -15.57 5.68 -9.85
C PRO A 125 -16.43 5.08 -8.72
N ASP A 126 -17.59 5.69 -8.44
CA ASP A 126 -18.44 5.34 -7.30
C ASP A 126 -18.86 3.88 -7.28
N GLU A 127 -19.03 3.24 -8.45
CA GLU A 127 -19.45 1.86 -8.57
C GLU A 127 -18.37 0.88 -8.09
N SER A 128 -17.08 1.24 -8.22
CA SER A 128 -15.95 0.40 -7.82
C SER A 128 -15.35 0.80 -6.48
N ALA A 129 -15.53 2.03 -6.04
CA ALA A 129 -14.91 2.58 -4.84
C ALA A 129 -15.13 1.74 -3.56
N PRO A 130 -16.32 1.13 -3.30
CA PRO A 130 -16.54 0.28 -2.11
C PRO A 130 -15.67 -0.98 -2.06
N PHE A 131 -15.18 -1.45 -3.21
CA PHE A 131 -14.46 -2.71 -3.37
C PHE A 131 -13.02 -2.51 -3.80
N THR A 132 -12.57 -1.25 -3.88
CA THR A 132 -11.23 -0.89 -4.32
C THR A 132 -10.39 -0.43 -3.12
N THR A 133 -9.09 -0.63 -3.20
CA THR A 133 -8.10 -0.14 -2.23
C THR A 133 -8.15 1.39 -2.07
N THR A 134 -7.35 1.93 -1.16
CA THR A 134 -7.33 3.36 -0.83
C THR A 134 -6.98 4.25 -2.02
N ALA A 135 -6.14 3.77 -2.94
CA ALA A 135 -5.75 4.49 -4.15
C ALA A 135 -5.09 3.55 -5.17
N TYR A 136 -4.89 4.05 -6.37
CA TYR A 136 -3.99 3.46 -7.37
C TYR A 136 -3.56 4.51 -8.39
N TYR A 137 -2.44 4.26 -9.05
CA TYR A 137 -1.93 5.11 -10.11
C TYR A 137 -2.14 4.49 -11.50
N ASN A 138 -2.51 5.33 -12.46
CA ASN A 138 -2.63 4.97 -13.87
C ASN A 138 -1.62 5.77 -14.70
N SER A 139 -0.70 5.06 -15.38
CA SER A 139 0.41 5.67 -16.10
C SER A 139 -0.05 6.51 -17.30
N PRO A 140 0.74 7.51 -17.73
CA PRO A 140 0.43 8.31 -18.89
C PRO A 140 0.49 7.46 -20.19
N SER A 141 -0.23 7.92 -21.19
CA SER A 141 -0.20 7.37 -22.56
C SER A 141 -0.31 8.51 -23.56
N PRO A 142 -0.05 8.30 -24.86
CA PRO A 142 -0.18 9.35 -25.84
C PRO A 142 -1.53 10.07 -25.77
N GLY A 143 -1.51 11.39 -25.52
CA GLY A 143 -2.71 12.22 -25.38
C GLY A 143 -3.44 12.13 -24.02
N ARG A 144 -2.91 11.39 -23.05
CA ARG A 144 -3.48 11.25 -21.71
C ARG A 144 -2.41 11.42 -20.63
N PRO A 145 -2.63 12.27 -19.62
CA PRO A 145 -1.71 12.38 -18.46
C PRO A 145 -1.74 11.13 -17.59
N GLY A 146 -0.83 11.03 -16.62
CA GLY A 146 -0.94 10.10 -15.52
C GLY A 146 -2.08 10.48 -14.60
N TYR A 147 -2.70 9.50 -13.92
CA TYR A 147 -3.74 9.77 -12.93
C TYR A 147 -3.51 9.01 -11.63
N PHE A 148 -3.48 9.76 -10.56
CA PHE A 148 -3.65 9.27 -9.21
C PHE A 148 -5.15 9.18 -8.91
N TYR A 149 -5.66 7.96 -8.75
CA TYR A 149 -7.05 7.69 -8.40
C TYR A 149 -7.19 7.58 -6.89
N ALA A 150 -7.88 8.53 -6.26
CA ALA A 150 -8.13 8.55 -4.83
C ALA A 150 -9.51 7.96 -4.49
N ASN A 151 -9.57 7.08 -3.51
CA ASN A 151 -10.83 6.51 -3.04
C ASN A 151 -11.51 7.48 -2.06
N LEU A 152 -12.62 8.05 -2.47
CA LEU A 152 -13.41 9.00 -1.66
C LEU A 152 -14.61 8.34 -0.95
N TYR A 153 -14.79 7.03 -1.13
CA TYR A 153 -15.85 6.28 -0.48
C TYR A 153 -15.59 6.20 1.02
N LYS A 154 -16.62 6.55 1.83
CA LYS A 154 -16.56 6.60 3.28
C LYS A 154 -15.36 7.45 3.79
N PRO A 155 -15.39 8.78 3.65
CA PRO A 155 -14.31 9.67 4.08
C PRO A 155 -13.96 9.49 5.56
N GLU A 156 -14.91 9.07 6.39
CA GLU A 156 -14.70 8.69 7.79
C GLU A 156 -13.84 7.43 8.00
N SER A 157 -13.46 6.75 6.92
CA SER A 157 -12.51 5.62 6.94
C SER A 157 -11.17 5.95 6.29
N ARG A 158 -10.97 7.22 5.87
CA ARG A 158 -9.77 7.71 5.16
C ARG A 158 -9.06 8.76 6.01
N PRO A 159 -8.10 8.37 6.85
CA PRO A 159 -7.51 9.29 7.81
C PRO A 159 -6.60 10.33 7.15
N LYS A 160 -6.64 11.54 7.68
CA LYS A 160 -5.84 12.69 7.22
C LYS A 160 -4.35 12.41 7.22
N TYR A 161 -3.86 11.71 8.22
CA TYR A 161 -2.43 11.39 8.38
C TYR A 161 -1.88 10.39 7.34
N GLU A 162 -2.74 9.75 6.55
CA GLU A 162 -2.30 8.90 5.43
C GLU A 162 -2.22 9.66 4.10
N ILE A 163 -2.78 10.88 4.01
CA ILE A 163 -2.79 11.66 2.77
C ILE A 163 -1.38 11.99 2.27
N PRO A 164 -0.44 12.45 3.12
CA PRO A 164 0.92 12.77 2.67
C PRO A 164 1.62 11.56 2.07
N VAL A 165 1.70 10.45 2.79
CA VAL A 165 2.40 9.24 2.36
C VAL A 165 1.77 8.63 1.11
N LEU A 166 0.45 8.57 1.02
CA LEU A 166 -0.25 8.03 -0.14
C LEU A 166 -0.03 8.90 -1.38
N THR A 167 -0.03 10.23 -1.22
CA THR A 167 0.25 11.14 -2.33
C THR A 167 1.69 10.99 -2.83
N VAL A 168 2.65 10.81 -1.94
CA VAL A 168 4.04 10.52 -2.31
C VAL A 168 4.14 9.21 -3.08
N HIS A 169 3.45 8.16 -2.63
CA HIS A 169 3.48 6.84 -3.26
C HIS A 169 2.89 6.84 -4.67
N GLU A 170 1.68 7.35 -4.82
CA GLU A 170 0.92 7.27 -6.07
C GLU A 170 1.33 8.34 -7.08
N ALA A 171 1.68 9.55 -6.60
CA ALA A 171 2.03 10.67 -7.46
C ALA A 171 3.55 10.87 -7.54
N VAL A 172 4.08 11.86 -6.83
CA VAL A 172 5.49 12.26 -6.91
C VAL A 172 6.12 12.32 -5.52
N PRO A 173 7.32 11.73 -5.37
CA PRO A 173 8.20 11.11 -6.36
C PRO A 173 7.92 9.63 -6.65
N GLY A 174 6.77 9.09 -6.26
CA GLY A 174 6.40 7.69 -6.40
C GLY A 174 6.09 7.24 -7.84
N HIS A 175 4.97 6.54 -7.99
CA HIS A 175 4.63 5.86 -9.27
C HIS A 175 4.62 6.77 -10.47
N HIS A 176 3.97 7.96 -10.40
CA HIS A 176 3.96 8.87 -11.53
C HIS A 176 5.37 9.26 -11.96
N PHE A 177 6.20 9.66 -11.01
CA PHE A 177 7.55 10.13 -11.29
C PHE A 177 8.42 9.04 -11.92
N GLN A 178 8.46 7.85 -11.31
CA GLN A 178 9.28 6.73 -11.76
C GLN A 178 8.85 6.23 -13.13
N ILE A 179 7.55 5.96 -13.33
CA ILE A 179 7.03 5.38 -14.56
C ILE A 179 7.15 6.37 -15.71
N SER A 180 6.87 7.64 -15.47
CA SER A 180 6.99 8.68 -16.51
C SER A 180 8.44 8.86 -16.97
N ILE A 181 9.40 8.92 -16.03
CA ILE A 181 10.82 8.96 -16.37
C ILE A 181 11.22 7.71 -17.17
N ALA A 182 10.78 6.52 -16.77
CA ALA A 182 11.09 5.28 -17.51
C ALA A 182 10.55 5.31 -18.94
N GLN A 183 9.34 5.81 -19.15
CA GLN A 183 8.73 5.95 -20.48
C GLN A 183 9.46 6.98 -21.37
N GLU A 184 10.07 8.00 -20.77
CA GLU A 184 10.79 9.07 -21.45
C GLU A 184 12.25 8.73 -21.75
N LEU A 185 12.79 7.61 -21.26
CA LEU A 185 14.17 7.21 -21.54
C LEU A 185 14.40 7.06 -23.04
N GLU A 186 15.51 7.62 -23.53
CA GLU A 186 15.97 7.44 -24.91
C GLU A 186 16.94 6.27 -25.00
N ASN A 187 17.05 5.69 -26.19
CA ASN A 187 18.01 4.60 -26.49
C ASN A 187 17.85 3.31 -25.67
N VAL A 188 16.66 3.05 -25.17
CA VAL A 188 16.31 1.78 -24.53
C VAL A 188 15.17 1.10 -25.30
N PRO A 189 15.15 -0.25 -25.38
CA PRO A 189 14.09 -0.98 -26.05
C PRO A 189 12.71 -0.70 -25.44
N SER A 190 11.65 -0.69 -26.26
CA SER A 190 10.29 -0.36 -25.81
C SER A 190 9.81 -1.23 -24.67
N PHE A 191 10.14 -2.52 -24.65
CA PHE A 191 9.74 -3.41 -23.57
C PHE A 191 10.28 -2.96 -22.19
N ARG A 192 11.48 -2.35 -22.13
CA ARG A 192 12.04 -1.82 -20.88
C ARG A 192 11.33 -0.56 -20.39
N LYS A 193 10.67 0.17 -21.28
CA LYS A 193 9.93 1.40 -20.93
C LYS A 193 8.54 1.09 -20.35
N TYR A 194 7.93 0.01 -20.82
CA TYR A 194 6.52 -0.28 -20.60
C TYR A 194 6.25 -1.56 -19.82
N GLN A 195 7.25 -2.44 -19.67
CA GLN A 195 7.13 -3.62 -18.86
C GLN A 195 7.40 -3.25 -17.38
N GLY A 196 6.37 -3.33 -16.55
CA GLY A 196 6.51 -3.19 -15.10
C GLY A 196 7.10 -4.46 -14.49
N ILE A 197 8.15 -4.31 -13.66
CA ILE A 197 8.60 -5.34 -12.73
C ILE A 197 8.05 -4.91 -11.37
N THR A 198 7.15 -5.70 -10.79
CA THR A 198 6.40 -5.34 -9.58
C THR A 198 7.34 -4.95 -8.44
N ALA A 199 8.37 -5.74 -8.16
CA ALA A 199 9.37 -5.44 -7.13
C ALA A 199 10.05 -4.08 -7.31
N PHE A 200 10.31 -3.66 -8.55
CA PHE A 200 10.90 -2.35 -8.81
C PHE A 200 9.89 -1.21 -8.69
N VAL A 201 8.70 -1.38 -9.26
CA VAL A 201 7.66 -0.32 -9.27
C VAL A 201 7.14 -0.07 -7.86
N GLU A 202 6.78 -1.12 -7.14
CA GLU A 202 6.28 -1.02 -5.76
C GLU A 202 7.41 -0.70 -4.77
N GLY A 203 8.60 -1.28 -4.95
CA GLY A 203 9.77 -0.97 -4.14
C GLY A 203 10.20 0.49 -4.28
N TRP A 204 10.09 1.08 -5.49
CA TRP A 204 10.29 2.52 -5.66
C TRP A 204 9.20 3.33 -4.95
N GLY A 205 7.91 2.92 -5.05
CA GLY A 205 6.82 3.56 -4.32
C GLY A 205 7.10 3.60 -2.82
N LEU A 206 7.47 2.47 -2.23
CA LEU A 206 7.83 2.37 -0.82
C LEU A 206 9.06 3.22 -0.46
N TYR A 207 10.14 3.14 -1.25
CA TYR A 207 11.32 3.98 -1.04
C TYR A 207 10.99 5.49 -1.13
N SER A 208 10.10 5.87 -2.03
CA SER A 208 9.70 7.27 -2.16
C SER A 208 8.91 7.79 -0.95
N GLU A 209 8.22 6.93 -0.21
CA GLU A 209 7.58 7.29 1.06
C GLU A 209 8.60 7.79 2.08
N GLU A 210 9.80 7.19 2.17
CA GLU A 210 10.89 7.66 3.03
C GLU A 210 11.44 9.02 2.57
N LEU A 211 11.45 9.28 1.26
CA LEU A 211 11.90 10.58 0.74
C LEU A 211 11.03 11.75 1.22
N GLY A 212 9.81 11.47 1.68
CA GLY A 212 8.94 12.45 2.32
C GLY A 212 9.60 13.15 3.53
N GLU A 213 10.45 12.45 4.29
CA GLU A 213 11.21 13.05 5.39
C GLU A 213 12.19 14.14 4.90
N PHE A 214 12.97 13.84 3.86
CA PHE A 214 13.89 14.80 3.27
C PHE A 214 13.18 16.01 2.65
N MET A 215 11.94 15.82 2.23
CA MET A 215 11.09 16.92 1.74
C MET A 215 10.49 17.74 2.89
N GLY A 216 10.37 17.19 4.10
CA GLY A 216 9.76 17.84 5.26
C GLY A 216 8.23 17.82 5.20
N ILE A 217 7.65 16.72 4.73
CA ILE A 217 6.19 16.56 4.65
C ILE A 217 5.59 15.74 5.81
N TYR A 218 6.45 15.19 6.69
CA TYR A 218 6.05 14.43 7.88
C TYR A 218 6.46 15.18 9.17
N ASP A 219 6.38 16.52 9.16
CA ASP A 219 6.72 17.34 10.33
C ASP A 219 5.70 17.16 11.47
N ASP A 220 4.42 16.82 11.15
CA ASP A 220 3.45 16.40 12.16
C ASP A 220 3.73 14.94 12.55
N PRO A 221 3.87 14.61 13.85
CA PRO A 221 4.07 13.23 14.30
C PRO A 221 2.99 12.26 13.82
N TYR A 222 1.76 12.71 13.61
CA TYR A 222 0.70 11.85 13.08
C TYR A 222 0.91 11.55 11.59
N ASP A 223 1.43 12.47 10.79
CA ASP A 223 1.79 12.20 9.39
C ASP A 223 2.96 11.21 9.30
N LYS A 224 3.94 11.32 10.21
CA LYS A 224 5.01 10.32 10.34
C LYS A 224 4.45 8.96 10.75
N PHE A 225 3.51 8.91 11.69
CA PHE A 225 2.82 7.65 12.03
C PHE A 225 2.04 7.08 10.82
N GLY A 226 1.49 7.95 9.98
CA GLY A 226 0.87 7.57 8.71
C GLY A 226 1.84 6.88 7.77
N GLN A 227 3.04 7.44 7.60
CA GLN A 227 4.12 6.82 6.81
C GLN A 227 4.51 5.46 7.39
N LEU A 228 4.75 5.36 8.70
CA LEU A 228 5.04 4.10 9.37
C LEU A 228 3.88 3.08 9.26
N THR A 229 2.63 3.53 9.19
CA THR A 229 1.49 2.65 8.94
C THR A 229 1.56 2.01 7.55
N TYR A 230 2.04 2.74 6.54
CA TYR A 230 2.25 2.20 5.19
C TYR A 230 3.43 1.24 5.14
N ASP A 231 4.52 1.54 5.82
CA ASP A 231 5.67 0.64 5.97
C ASP A 231 5.25 -0.66 6.70
N MET A 232 4.57 -0.53 7.83
CA MET A 232 3.98 -1.66 8.57
C MET A 232 3.06 -2.52 7.70
N TRP A 233 2.26 -1.88 6.84
CA TRP A 233 1.38 -2.59 5.93
C TRP A 233 2.15 -3.51 4.98
N ARG A 234 3.30 -3.05 4.42
CA ARG A 234 4.16 -3.86 3.55
C ARG A 234 4.82 -5.00 4.34
N ALA A 235 5.31 -4.73 5.54
CA ALA A 235 5.88 -5.77 6.40
C ALA A 235 4.85 -6.88 6.73
N ILE A 236 3.62 -6.49 7.11
CA ILE A 236 2.54 -7.45 7.40
C ILE A 236 2.19 -8.26 6.14
N ARG A 237 2.20 -7.66 4.94
CA ARG A 237 1.92 -8.38 3.68
C ARG A 237 2.85 -9.57 3.47
N LEU A 238 4.16 -9.41 3.75
CA LEU A 238 5.13 -10.51 3.66
C LEU A 238 4.75 -11.69 4.56
N VAL A 239 4.23 -11.39 5.76
CA VAL A 239 3.85 -12.40 6.75
C VAL A 239 2.53 -13.07 6.37
N VAL A 240 1.50 -12.29 6.01
CA VAL A 240 0.16 -12.85 5.76
C VAL A 240 0.07 -13.60 4.43
N ASP A 241 0.74 -13.14 3.37
CA ASP A 241 0.73 -13.82 2.08
C ASP A 241 1.42 -15.19 2.19
N THR A 242 2.65 -15.24 2.74
CA THR A 242 3.34 -16.48 3.02
C THR A 242 2.60 -17.34 4.06
N GLY A 243 1.99 -16.70 5.05
CA GLY A 243 1.17 -17.35 6.07
C GLY A 243 0.00 -18.12 5.46
N MET A 244 -0.82 -17.47 4.67
CA MET A 244 -2.01 -18.07 4.05
C MET A 244 -1.65 -19.11 2.97
N HIS A 245 -0.68 -18.80 2.11
CA HIS A 245 -0.42 -19.60 0.92
C HIS A 245 0.62 -20.71 1.11
N TYR A 246 1.47 -20.60 2.12
CA TYR A 246 2.55 -21.57 2.36
C TYR A 246 2.48 -22.26 3.73
N LYS A 247 2.07 -21.50 4.77
CA LYS A 247 2.03 -21.98 6.17
C LYS A 247 0.63 -22.44 6.63
N GLY A 248 -0.41 -22.23 5.83
CA GLY A 248 -1.77 -22.69 6.13
C GLY A 248 -2.55 -21.82 7.11
N TRP A 249 -2.21 -20.52 7.19
CA TRP A 249 -2.97 -19.58 8.00
C TRP A 249 -4.39 -19.40 7.49
N SER A 250 -5.29 -19.20 8.43
CA SER A 250 -6.67 -18.79 8.14
C SER A 250 -6.74 -17.31 7.74
N ARG A 251 -7.87 -16.93 7.13
CA ARG A 251 -8.19 -15.52 6.88
C ARG A 251 -8.22 -14.70 8.16
N GLU A 252 -8.74 -15.28 9.24
CA GLU A 252 -8.86 -14.60 10.54
C GLU A 252 -7.47 -14.27 11.14
N GLU A 253 -6.52 -15.19 11.08
CA GLU A 253 -5.14 -14.94 11.52
C GLU A 253 -4.50 -13.79 10.74
N ALA A 254 -4.69 -13.75 9.40
CA ALA A 254 -4.20 -12.67 8.56
C ALA A 254 -4.85 -11.31 8.92
N VAL A 255 -6.16 -11.27 9.10
CA VAL A 255 -6.90 -10.05 9.49
C VAL A 255 -6.45 -9.56 10.87
N ASN A 256 -6.28 -10.47 11.84
CA ASN A 256 -5.89 -10.11 13.20
C ASN A 256 -4.49 -9.50 13.26
N LEU A 257 -3.53 -10.01 12.47
CA LEU A 257 -2.20 -9.42 12.42
C LEU A 257 -2.24 -7.94 11.96
N PHE A 258 -3.08 -7.60 10.99
CA PHE A 258 -3.30 -6.22 10.58
C PHE A 258 -3.96 -5.37 11.67
N ILE A 259 -4.97 -5.89 12.36
CA ILE A 259 -5.70 -5.17 13.41
C ILE A 259 -4.79 -4.83 14.58
N GLU A 260 -3.90 -5.73 14.93
CA GLU A 260 -2.98 -5.61 16.07
C GLU A 260 -1.81 -4.65 15.81
N ASN A 261 -1.45 -4.44 14.53
CA ASN A 261 -0.24 -3.71 14.18
C ASN A 261 -0.48 -2.44 13.33
N SER A 262 -1.69 -2.14 12.93
CA SER A 262 -1.97 -0.95 12.11
C SER A 262 -3.25 -0.25 12.52
N ALA A 263 -3.32 1.08 12.29
CA ALA A 263 -4.54 1.88 12.50
C ALA A 263 -5.49 1.87 11.28
N LYS A 264 -5.26 1.00 10.30
CA LYS A 264 -6.11 0.89 9.09
C LYS A 264 -7.56 0.57 9.42
N SER A 265 -8.48 1.04 8.60
CA SER A 265 -9.89 0.73 8.74
C SER A 265 -10.15 -0.77 8.54
N ILE A 266 -11.11 -1.31 9.29
CA ILE A 266 -11.50 -2.73 9.15
C ILE A 266 -12.00 -3.03 7.73
N LEU A 267 -12.59 -2.03 7.05
CA LEU A 267 -13.01 -2.16 5.66
C LEU A 267 -11.80 -2.41 4.74
N ASP A 268 -10.74 -1.61 4.87
CA ASP A 268 -9.55 -1.75 4.04
C ASP A 268 -8.82 -3.07 4.32
N ILE A 269 -8.68 -3.43 5.60
CA ILE A 269 -8.05 -4.71 6.00
C ILE A 269 -8.77 -5.89 5.34
N ASN A 270 -10.10 -5.93 5.42
CA ASN A 270 -10.87 -7.02 4.82
C ASN A 270 -10.73 -7.07 3.28
N ASN A 271 -10.84 -5.93 2.61
CA ASN A 271 -10.69 -5.85 1.16
C ASN A 271 -9.30 -6.32 0.70
N GLU A 272 -8.26 -5.94 1.44
CA GLU A 272 -6.89 -6.30 1.11
C GLU A 272 -6.59 -7.78 1.37
N VAL A 273 -7.00 -8.33 2.51
CA VAL A 273 -6.81 -9.77 2.78
C VAL A 273 -7.55 -10.61 1.76
N ASP A 274 -8.78 -10.23 1.37
CA ASP A 274 -9.54 -10.93 0.31
C ASP A 274 -8.82 -10.85 -1.06
N ARG A 275 -8.18 -9.71 -1.36
CA ARG A 275 -7.35 -9.56 -2.55
C ARG A 275 -6.12 -10.47 -2.51
N TYR A 276 -5.43 -10.57 -1.37
CA TYR A 276 -4.26 -11.45 -1.23
C TYR A 276 -4.64 -12.92 -1.39
N ILE A 277 -5.76 -13.36 -0.82
CA ILE A 277 -6.28 -14.71 -1.03
C ILE A 277 -6.50 -15.00 -2.52
N ALA A 278 -7.04 -14.03 -3.26
CA ALA A 278 -7.35 -14.18 -4.67
C ALA A 278 -6.11 -14.11 -5.59
N TRP A 279 -4.99 -13.54 -5.11
CA TRP A 279 -3.80 -13.30 -5.93
C TRP A 279 -2.50 -13.65 -5.19
N PRO A 280 -2.22 -14.96 -5.04
CA PRO A 280 -1.06 -15.45 -4.28
C PRO A 280 0.27 -14.86 -4.74
N GLY A 281 1.10 -14.44 -3.80
CA GLY A 281 2.44 -13.91 -4.05
C GLY A 281 2.51 -12.46 -4.52
N GLN A 282 1.40 -11.87 -4.97
CA GLN A 282 1.40 -10.48 -5.46
C GLN A 282 1.61 -9.47 -4.31
N ALA A 283 1.30 -9.86 -3.10
CA ALA A 283 1.48 -9.02 -1.92
C ALA A 283 2.94 -8.94 -1.41
N LEU A 284 3.83 -9.82 -1.90
CA LEU A 284 5.24 -9.88 -1.51
C LEU A 284 6.09 -8.71 -2.00
#